data_e9ae2c318b2d04966f1deb2ef0afea9b
#
_entry.id   e9ae2c318b2d04966f1deb2ef0afea9b
#
_cell.length_a   1.000
_cell.length_b   1.000
_cell.length_c   1.000
_cell.angle_alpha   90.00
_cell.angle_beta   90.00
_cell.angle_gamma   90.00
#
_symmetry.space_group_name_H-M   'P 1'
#
loop_
_entity.id
_entity.type
_entity.pdbx_description
1 polymer ?
#
loop_
_entity_poly.entity_id
_entity_poly.type
_entity_poly.pdbx_seq_one_letter_code
_entity_poly.pdbx_strand_id
1 'polypeptide(L)'
;NNDIAAFGLCFPSLSEALKKARGRLFPFGWYHILKAYRKYDTIDLMMVGSNPAWAQRGLSAIYHNNLAANFQDLKLKYCITNPQIDTNIAAIKVWESYDTEPFMRRRCWIKEL
;
A
#
# COMPACT_ATOMS: atom_id res chain seq x y z
N ASN A 1 5.05 24.55 -14.99
CA ASN A 1 4.80 23.15 -15.41
C ASN A 1 3.98 22.47 -14.32
N ASN A 2 2.83 21.91 -14.72
CA ASN A 2 1.97 21.15 -13.83
C ASN A 2 2.28 19.64 -13.97
N ASP A 3 3.57 19.28 -13.98
CA ASP A 3 3.96 17.88 -14.09
C ASP A 3 3.85 17.19 -12.75
N ILE A 4 3.29 15.96 -12.75
CA ILE A 4 3.21 15.14 -11.53
C ILE A 4 4.63 14.69 -11.17
N ALA A 5 5.10 15.12 -10.01
CA ALA A 5 6.42 14.76 -9.50
C ALA A 5 6.43 13.38 -8.82
N ALA A 6 5.41 13.08 -8.03
CA ALA A 6 5.18 11.77 -7.43
C ALA A 6 3.70 11.55 -7.15
N PHE A 7 3.30 10.30 -7.03
CA PHE A 7 1.96 9.92 -6.60
C PHE A 7 1.99 8.66 -5.74
N GLY A 8 0.97 8.52 -4.91
CA GLY A 8 0.72 7.29 -4.15
C GLY A 8 -0.77 6.98 -4.16
N LEU A 9 -1.09 5.71 -4.33
CA LEU A 9 -2.45 5.21 -4.35
C LEU A 9 -2.66 4.25 -3.18
N CYS A 10 -3.56 4.64 -2.28
CA CYS A 10 -3.90 3.89 -1.08
C CYS A 10 -5.40 3.64 -1.03
N PHE A 11 -5.79 2.47 -0.50
CA PHE A 11 -7.18 2.13 -0.28
C PHE A 11 -7.37 1.56 1.12
N PRO A 12 -8.56 1.70 1.73
CA PRO A 12 -8.90 0.94 2.93
C PRO A 12 -8.73 -0.56 2.66
N SER A 13 -8.07 -1.27 3.57
CA SER A 13 -7.88 -2.71 3.39
C SER A 13 -9.22 -3.43 3.46
N LEU A 14 -9.54 -4.18 2.42
CA LEU A 14 -10.76 -4.99 2.32
C LEU A 14 -10.53 -6.44 2.73
N SER A 15 -9.32 -6.82 3.13
CA SER A 15 -8.93 -8.20 3.41
C SER A 15 -9.84 -8.86 4.45
N GLU A 16 -10.10 -8.18 5.57
CA GLU A 16 -10.99 -8.68 6.62
C GLU A 16 -12.46 -8.75 6.17
N ALA A 17 -12.93 -7.77 5.38
CA ALA A 17 -14.28 -7.76 4.86
C ALA A 17 -14.51 -8.90 3.88
N LEU A 18 -13.56 -9.15 2.98
CA LEU A 18 -13.61 -10.24 2.02
C LEU A 18 -13.53 -11.61 2.71
N LYS A 19 -12.71 -11.74 3.75
CA LYS A 19 -12.64 -12.94 4.56
C LYS A 19 -14.00 -13.25 5.24
N LYS A 20 -14.63 -12.25 5.84
CA LYS A 20 -15.97 -12.38 6.46
C LYS A 20 -17.05 -12.70 5.43
N ALA A 21 -16.96 -12.11 4.25
CA ALA A 21 -17.86 -12.38 3.13
C ALA A 21 -17.59 -13.75 2.46
N ARG A 22 -16.51 -14.46 2.82
CA ARG A 22 -16.05 -15.71 2.16
C ARG A 22 -15.91 -15.56 0.64
N GLY A 23 -15.52 -14.38 0.17
CA GLY A 23 -15.40 -14.06 -1.25
C GLY A 23 -16.73 -13.91 -2.00
N ARG A 24 -17.87 -13.92 -1.31
CA ARG A 24 -19.21 -13.80 -1.94
C ARG A 24 -19.83 -12.46 -1.61
N LEU A 25 -20.29 -11.73 -2.62
CA LEU A 25 -21.01 -10.45 -2.44
C LEU A 25 -22.43 -10.63 -1.93
N PHE A 26 -23.12 -11.68 -2.38
CA PHE A 26 -24.49 -11.97 -2.01
C PHE A 26 -24.60 -13.14 -1.02
N PRO A 27 -25.57 -13.11 -0.07
CA PRO A 27 -26.54 -12.04 0.15
C PRO A 27 -26.02 -10.86 1.00
N PHE A 28 -25.00 -11.02 1.86
CA PHE A 28 -24.59 -10.00 2.83
C PHE A 28 -23.12 -9.55 2.70
N GLY A 29 -22.38 -10.06 1.74
CA GLY A 29 -20.94 -9.72 1.56
C GLY A 29 -20.74 -8.22 1.27
N TRP A 30 -21.60 -7.60 0.50
CA TRP A 30 -21.58 -6.16 0.22
C TRP A 30 -21.64 -5.30 1.49
N TYR A 31 -22.40 -5.73 2.50
CA TYR A 31 -22.48 -5.02 3.78
C TYR A 31 -21.13 -4.95 4.49
N HIS A 32 -20.37 -6.06 4.51
CA HIS A 32 -19.03 -6.09 5.11
C HIS A 32 -18.06 -5.16 4.39
N ILE A 33 -18.17 -5.06 3.07
CA ILE A 33 -17.33 -4.16 2.26
C ILE A 33 -17.68 -2.69 2.55
N LEU A 34 -18.96 -2.32 2.53
CA LEU A 34 -19.39 -0.95 2.84
C LEU A 34 -18.98 -0.54 4.26
N LYS A 35 -19.08 -1.47 5.22
CA LYS A 35 -18.65 -1.22 6.59
C LYS A 35 -17.13 -0.99 6.67
N ALA A 36 -16.33 -1.74 5.91
CA ALA A 36 -14.89 -1.58 5.84
C ALA A 36 -14.49 -0.21 5.28
N TYR A 37 -15.19 0.30 4.28
CA TYR A 37 -14.96 1.66 3.76
C TYR A 37 -15.29 2.77 4.74
N ARG A 38 -16.24 2.56 5.64
CA ARG A 38 -16.64 3.58 6.63
C ARG A 38 -15.78 3.56 7.89
N LYS A 39 -15.27 2.42 8.26
CA LYS A 39 -14.46 2.24 9.47
C LYS A 39 -13.32 1.27 9.20
N TYR A 40 -12.13 1.83 9.01
CA TYR A 40 -10.89 1.09 8.77
C TYR A 40 -9.77 1.68 9.64
N ASP A 41 -8.83 0.86 9.99
CA ASP A 41 -7.59 1.21 10.68
C ASP A 41 -6.36 0.71 9.93
N THR A 42 -6.60 0.06 8.80
CA THR A 42 -5.60 -0.55 7.95
C THR A 42 -5.82 -0.10 6.51
N ILE A 43 -4.76 0.27 5.83
CA ILE A 43 -4.78 0.62 4.41
C ILE A 43 -3.85 -0.29 3.62
N ASP A 44 -4.18 -0.49 2.35
CA ASP A 44 -3.33 -1.13 1.37
C ASP A 44 -2.68 -0.06 0.49
N LEU A 45 -1.35 0.04 0.50
CA LEU A 45 -0.58 0.89 -0.40
C LEU A 45 -0.38 0.16 -1.72
N MET A 46 -1.20 0.49 -2.71
CA MET A 46 -1.27 -0.24 -3.97
C MET A 46 -0.15 0.14 -4.92
N MET A 47 0.15 1.42 -5.03
CA MET A 47 1.12 1.90 -6.01
C MET A 47 1.78 3.18 -5.51
N VAL A 48 3.07 3.28 -5.75
CA VAL A 48 3.86 4.49 -5.57
C VAL A 48 4.66 4.71 -6.84
N GLY A 49 4.62 5.90 -7.36
CA GLY A 49 5.42 6.28 -8.53
C GLY A 49 6.05 7.65 -8.34
N SER A 50 7.23 7.82 -8.90
CA SER A 50 7.94 9.09 -8.91
C SER A 50 8.56 9.35 -10.29
N ASN A 51 8.57 10.62 -10.68
CA ASN A 51 9.24 11.03 -11.91
C ASN A 51 10.76 10.96 -11.71
N PRO A 52 11.50 10.20 -12.55
CA PRO A 52 12.94 10.04 -12.41
C PRO A 52 13.72 11.37 -12.44
N ALA A 53 13.23 12.38 -13.14
CA ALA A 53 13.85 13.70 -13.20
C ALA A 53 13.93 14.41 -11.83
N TRP A 54 13.10 14.01 -10.89
CA TRP A 54 13.00 14.59 -9.54
C TRP A 54 13.47 13.62 -8.43
N ALA A 55 13.75 12.36 -8.76
CA ALA A 55 14.05 11.30 -7.79
C ALA A 55 15.24 11.64 -6.87
N GLN A 56 16.28 12.33 -7.40
CA GLN A 56 17.48 12.69 -6.64
C GLN A 56 17.34 13.98 -5.81
N ARG A 57 16.19 14.64 -5.82
CA ARG A 57 15.96 15.93 -5.16
C ARG A 57 15.21 15.83 -3.83
N GLY A 58 15.29 14.68 -3.16
CA GLY A 58 14.60 14.46 -1.89
C GLY A 58 13.10 14.25 -2.02
N LEU A 59 12.58 14.03 -3.23
CA LEU A 59 11.15 13.85 -3.49
C LEU A 59 10.56 12.68 -2.70
N SER A 60 11.32 11.60 -2.55
CA SER A 60 10.91 10.45 -1.76
C SER A 60 10.66 10.82 -0.30
N ALA A 61 11.54 11.60 0.31
CA ALA A 61 11.36 12.05 1.70
C ALA A 61 10.12 12.93 1.88
N ILE A 62 9.89 13.87 0.95
CA ILE A 62 8.70 14.76 0.98
C ILE A 62 7.43 13.92 0.84
N TYR A 63 7.40 12.99 -0.12
CA TYR A 63 6.27 12.11 -0.35
C TYR A 63 5.97 11.25 0.89
N HIS A 64 6.98 10.59 1.46
CA HIS A 64 6.81 9.73 2.63
C HIS A 64 6.39 10.52 3.89
N ASN A 65 6.91 11.72 4.07
CA ASN A 65 6.50 12.58 5.18
C ASN A 65 5.02 12.98 5.07
N ASN A 66 4.57 13.38 3.89
CA ASN A 66 3.16 13.70 3.65
C ASN A 66 2.25 12.47 3.84
N LEU A 67 2.71 11.31 3.40
CA LEU A 67 1.97 10.05 3.58
C LEU A 67 1.81 9.71 5.06
N ALA A 68 2.90 9.80 5.82
CA ALA A 68 2.89 9.55 7.27
C ALA A 68 1.98 10.53 8.02
N ALA A 69 2.01 11.83 7.68
CA ALA A 69 1.12 12.82 8.25
C ALA A 69 -0.36 12.49 8.01
N ASN A 70 -0.72 12.15 6.76
CA ASN A 70 -2.08 11.74 6.43
C ASN A 70 -2.52 10.48 7.18
N PHE A 71 -1.61 9.51 7.39
CA PHE A 71 -1.91 8.30 8.13
C PHE A 71 -2.17 8.56 9.61
N GLN A 72 -1.45 9.52 10.21
CA GLN A 72 -1.67 9.98 11.58
C GLN A 72 -3.02 10.68 11.72
N ASP A 73 -3.36 11.59 10.81
CA ASP A 73 -4.64 12.30 10.79
C ASP A 73 -5.83 11.34 10.68
N LEU A 74 -5.69 10.31 9.86
CA LEU A 74 -6.69 9.25 9.70
C LEU A 74 -6.70 8.22 10.85
N LYS A 75 -5.77 8.34 11.82
CA LYS A 75 -5.60 7.41 12.96
C LYS A 75 -5.43 5.96 12.53
N LEU A 76 -4.69 5.74 11.45
CA LEU A 76 -4.40 4.41 10.93
C LEU A 76 -3.39 3.70 11.85
N LYS A 77 -3.58 2.39 11.99
CA LYS A 77 -2.67 1.53 12.76
C LYS A 77 -1.67 0.80 11.88
N TYR A 78 -2.12 0.38 10.71
CA TYR A 78 -1.33 -0.45 9.81
C TYR A 78 -1.42 0.04 8.37
N CYS A 79 -0.29 -0.08 7.67
CA CYS A 79 -0.19 0.10 6.23
C CYS A 79 0.41 -1.18 5.63
N ILE A 80 -0.29 -1.82 4.72
CA ILE A 80 0.19 -3.01 4.01
C ILE A 80 0.73 -2.55 2.66
N THR A 81 2.00 -2.84 2.40
CA THR A 81 2.62 -2.52 1.11
C THR A 81 2.52 -3.70 0.14
N ASN A 82 2.58 -3.42 -1.14
CA ASN A 82 2.70 -4.45 -2.16
C ASN A 82 4.02 -5.23 -2.00
N PRO A 83 4.05 -6.49 -2.45
CA PRO A 83 5.29 -7.25 -2.48
C PRO A 83 6.38 -6.50 -3.25
N GLN A 84 7.54 -6.35 -2.64
CA GLN A 84 8.73 -5.79 -3.27
C GLN A 84 9.55 -6.91 -3.90
N ILE A 85 10.14 -6.64 -5.06
CA ILE A 85 11.11 -7.56 -5.66
C ILE A 85 12.36 -7.51 -4.79
N ASP A 86 12.88 -8.66 -4.38
CA ASP A 86 14.03 -8.79 -3.47
C ASP A 86 15.32 -8.14 -4.01
N THR A 87 15.44 -8.03 -5.33
CA THR A 87 16.54 -7.32 -6.00
C THR A 87 16.39 -5.79 -6.02
N ASN A 88 15.21 -5.27 -5.68
CA ASN A 88 14.97 -3.81 -5.64
C ASN A 88 15.36 -3.22 -4.29
N ILE A 89 16.67 -3.21 -4.02
CA ILE A 89 17.25 -2.74 -2.75
C ILE A 89 16.83 -1.30 -2.44
N ALA A 90 16.71 -0.44 -3.45
CA ALA A 90 16.33 0.95 -3.25
C ALA A 90 14.91 1.08 -2.68
N ALA A 91 13.96 0.28 -3.16
CA ALA A 91 12.61 0.27 -2.63
C ALA A 91 12.54 -0.34 -1.22
N ILE A 92 13.33 -1.40 -0.96
CA ILE A 92 13.37 -2.04 0.36
C ILE A 92 13.92 -1.09 1.42
N LYS A 93 15.03 -0.41 1.14
CA LYS A 93 15.66 0.55 2.07
C LYS A 93 14.76 1.69 2.50
N VAL A 94 13.81 2.08 1.69
CA VAL A 94 12.84 3.12 2.08
C VAL A 94 12.05 2.69 3.33
N TRP A 95 11.71 1.41 3.42
CA TRP A 95 10.91 0.88 4.53
C TRP A 95 11.72 0.58 5.79
N GLU A 96 13.06 0.49 5.70
CA GLU A 96 13.93 0.27 6.88
C GLU A 96 13.86 1.39 7.92
N SER A 97 13.44 2.60 7.52
CA SER A 97 13.24 3.74 8.42
C SER A 97 11.90 3.70 9.18
N TYR A 98 11.04 2.75 8.86
CA TYR A 98 9.74 2.54 9.50
C TYR A 98 9.77 1.25 10.32
N ASP A 99 8.85 1.14 11.28
CA ASP A 99 8.61 -0.11 12.00
C ASP A 99 7.86 -1.07 11.09
N THR A 100 8.62 -1.91 10.37
CA THR A 100 8.08 -2.78 9.31
C THR A 100 8.39 -4.24 9.58
N GLU A 101 7.39 -5.09 9.32
CA GLU A 101 7.52 -6.55 9.40
C GLU A 101 7.22 -7.20 8.03
N PRO A 102 8.11 -8.07 7.52
CA PRO A 102 7.82 -8.85 6.33
C PRO A 102 6.82 -9.97 6.65
N PHE A 103 5.58 -9.85 6.18
CA PHE A 103 4.53 -10.81 6.53
C PHE A 103 4.23 -11.83 5.44
N MET A 104 4.70 -11.64 4.20
CA MET A 104 4.45 -12.56 3.09
C MET A 104 5.60 -12.57 2.09
N ARG A 105 5.98 -13.76 1.64
CA ARG A 105 6.88 -13.95 0.50
C ARG A 105 6.15 -14.66 -0.62
N ARG A 106 6.35 -14.20 -1.85
CA ARG A 106 5.79 -14.79 -3.07
C ARG A 106 6.93 -15.17 -4.01
N ARG A 107 6.76 -16.29 -4.74
CA ARG A 107 7.70 -16.73 -5.77
C ARG A 107 6.93 -16.91 -7.08
N CYS A 108 7.53 -16.45 -8.17
CA CYS A 108 7.06 -16.74 -9.52
C CYS A 108 7.89 -17.90 -10.08
N TRP A 109 7.24 -18.86 -10.66
CA TRP A 109 7.87 -20.01 -11.28
C TRP A 109 7.62 -19.94 -12.79
N ILE A 110 8.66 -20.20 -13.58
CA ILE A 110 8.55 -20.33 -15.05
C ILE A 110 8.69 -21.80 -15.37
N LYS A 111 7.78 -22.32 -16.17
CA LYS A 111 7.87 -23.66 -16.75
C LYS A 111 7.84 -23.50 -18.26
N GLU A 112 8.87 -24.01 -18.94
CA GLU A 112 8.85 -24.18 -20.39
C GLU A 112 7.92 -25.33 -20.73
N LEU A 113 7.02 -25.12 -21.69
CA LEU A 113 6.02 -26.10 -22.15
C LEU A 113 6.55 -26.86 -23.36
#